data_bd564e4573f19e11c0f36c1bd4fdd6d6
#
_entry.id   bd564e4573f19e11c0f36c1bd4fdd6d6
#
_cell.length_a   1.000
_cell.length_b   1.000
_cell.length_c   1.000
_cell.angle_alpha   90.00
_cell.angle_beta   90.00
_cell.angle_gamma   90.00
#
_symmetry.space_group_name_H-M   'P 1'
#
loop_
_entity.id
_entity.type
_entity.pdbx_description
1 polymer ?
#
loop_
_entity_poly.entity_id
_entity_poly.type
_entity_poly.pdbx_seq_one_letter_code
_entity_poly.pdbx_strand_id
1 'polypeptide(L)' 'MYVIIKHIKLDENKKRVPVILLDGHGEIWEFDTEKEAEKMRDVFELNSDSGHKYEVKKI' A
#
# COMPACT_ATOMS: atom_id res chain seq x y z
N MET A 1 -9.72 -7.67 9.24
CA MET A 1 -8.89 -6.46 9.07
C MET A 1 -8.21 -6.45 7.72
N TYR A 2 -7.93 -5.29 7.20
CA TYR A 2 -7.30 -5.13 5.89
C TYR A 2 -6.08 -4.23 6.01
N VAL A 3 -5.07 -4.51 5.20
CA VAL A 3 -3.85 -3.70 5.16
C VAL A 3 -3.55 -3.32 3.72
N ILE A 4 -2.69 -2.33 3.53
CA ILE A 4 -2.28 -1.91 2.20
C ILE A 4 -0.81 -2.25 2.02
N ILE A 5 -0.50 -2.90 0.92
CA ILE A 5 0.87 -3.26 0.57
C ILE A 5 1.31 -2.42 -0.61
N LYS A 6 2.42 -1.71 -0.44
CA LYS A 6 3.02 -0.93 -1.49
C LYS A 6 4.05 -1.79 -2.23
N HIS A 7 3.91 -1.89 -3.52
CA HIS A 7 4.86 -2.62 -4.35
C HIS A 7 5.87 -1.63 -4.93
N ILE A 8 7.07 -1.65 -4.40
CA ILE A 8 8.15 -0.78 -4.87
C ILE A 8 8.86 -1.47 -6.01
N LYS A 9 8.93 -0.80 -7.16
CA LYS A 9 9.62 -1.33 -8.31
C LYS A 9 11.07 -0.89 -8.29
N LEU A 10 11.99 -1.86 -8.33
CA LEU A 10 13.43 -1.58 -8.40
C LEU A 10 13.84 -1.57 -9.87
N ASP A 11 14.40 -0.47 -10.32
CA ASP A 11 14.69 -0.24 -11.74
C ASP A 11 15.70 -1.22 -12.34
N GLU A 12 16.72 -1.58 -11.60
CA GLU A 12 17.82 -2.38 -12.13
C GLU A 12 17.46 -3.82 -12.45
N ASN A 13 16.58 -4.43 -11.64
CA ASN A 13 16.25 -5.84 -11.78
C ASN A 13 14.78 -6.11 -12.12
N LYS A 14 14.00 -5.06 -12.30
CA LYS A 14 12.55 -5.17 -12.51
C LYS A 14 11.83 -5.98 -11.43
N LYS A 15 12.46 -6.14 -10.27
CA LYS A 15 11.86 -6.81 -9.14
C LYS A 15 11.00 -5.85 -8.34
N ARG A 16 9.94 -6.38 -7.76
CA ARG A 16 9.08 -5.61 -6.88
C ARG A 16 9.31 -6.04 -5.45
N VAL A 17 9.43 -5.06 -4.56
CA VAL A 17 9.57 -5.31 -3.13
C VAL A 17 8.26 -4.91 -2.46
N PRO A 18 7.56 -5.86 -1.82
CA PRO A 18 6.34 -5.52 -1.10
C PRO A 18 6.68 -4.88 0.25
N VAL A 19 6.01 -3.78 0.54
CA VAL A 19 6.19 -3.08 1.81
C VAL A 19 4.82 -2.80 2.39
N ILE A 20 4.58 -3.27 3.62
CA ILE A 20 3.32 -2.99 4.29
C ILE A 20 3.33 -1.56 4.78
N LEU A 21 2.21 -0.84 4.60
CA LEU A 21 2.14 0.54 5.03
C LEU A 21 1.94 0.64 6.53
N LEU A 22 2.68 1.58 7.13
CA LEU A 22 2.58 1.85 8.56
C LEU A 22 1.84 3.18 8.77
N ASP A 23 1.19 3.29 9.92
CA ASP A 23 0.52 4.53 10.31
C ASP A 23 1.53 5.55 10.85
N GLY A 24 1.03 6.69 11.32
CA GLY A 24 1.88 7.75 11.85
C GLY A 24 2.62 7.38 13.13
N HIS A 25 2.30 6.27 13.75
CA HIS A 25 2.94 5.78 14.98
C HIS A 25 3.95 4.66 14.71
N GLY A 26 4.15 4.29 13.44
CA GLY A 26 5.05 3.22 13.08
C GLY A 26 4.46 1.82 13.23
N GLU A 27 3.16 1.72 13.40
CA GLU A 27 2.46 0.44 13.48
C GLU A 27 1.77 0.13 12.17
N ILE A 28 1.47 -1.17 11.92
CA ILE A 28 0.77 -1.58 10.72
C ILE A 28 -0.58 -0.86 10.65
N TRP A 29 -0.82 -0.22 9.51
CA TRP A 29 -2.07 0.53 9.32
C TRP A 29 -3.19 -0.44 8.93
N GLU A 30 -4.06 -0.75 9.88
CA GLU A 30 -5.16 -1.67 9.69
C GLU A 30 -6.46 -0.92 9.42
N PHE A 31 -7.27 -1.47 8.53
CA PHE A 31 -8.58 -0.92 8.18
C PHE A 31 -9.65 -1.94 8.53
N ASP A 32 -10.77 -1.48 9.07
CA ASP A 32 -11.86 -2.37 9.48
C ASP A 32 -12.57 -2.99 8.28
N THR A 33 -12.70 -2.25 7.18
CA THR A 33 -13.41 -2.73 6.00
C THR A 33 -12.53 -2.63 4.77
N GLU A 34 -12.82 -3.51 3.80
CA GLU A 34 -12.13 -3.48 2.51
C GLU A 34 -12.36 -2.16 1.79
N LYS A 35 -13.57 -1.62 1.89
CA LYS A 35 -13.94 -0.37 1.24
C LYS A 35 -13.08 0.80 1.74
N GLU A 36 -12.84 0.87 3.05
CA GLU A 36 -11.97 1.90 3.61
C GLU A 36 -10.53 1.76 3.13
N ALA A 37 -10.03 0.53 3.09
CA ALA A 37 -8.68 0.26 2.60
C ALA A 37 -8.54 0.61 1.12
N GLU A 38 -9.52 0.26 0.30
CA GLU A 38 -9.53 0.59 -1.12
C GLU A 38 -9.54 2.10 -1.35
N LYS A 39 -10.31 2.81 -0.56
CA LYS A 39 -10.39 4.27 -0.64
C LYS A 39 -9.04 4.91 -0.37
N MET A 40 -8.36 4.44 0.67
CA MET A 40 -7.05 4.95 1.01
C MET A 40 -6.00 4.54 -0.04
N ARG A 41 -6.09 3.32 -0.56
CA ARG A 41 -5.22 2.87 -1.65
C ARG A 41 -5.34 3.81 -2.85
N ASP A 42 -6.55 4.18 -3.21
CA ASP A 42 -6.77 5.06 -4.36
C ASP A 42 -6.15 6.44 -4.14
N VAL A 43 -6.23 6.95 -2.90
CA VAL A 43 -5.59 8.22 -2.56
C VAL A 43 -4.07 8.12 -2.72
N PHE A 44 -3.47 7.03 -2.24
CA PHE A 44 -2.03 6.84 -2.37
C PHE A 44 -1.60 6.71 -3.83
N GLU A 45 -2.34 5.96 -4.63
CA GLU A 45 -2.03 5.81 -6.04
C GLU A 45 -2.14 7.13 -6.80
N LEU A 46 -3.14 7.92 -6.49
CA LEU A 46 -3.36 9.22 -7.12
C LEU A 46 -2.21 10.18 -6.82
N ASN A 47 -1.65 10.11 -5.62
CA ASN A 47 -0.59 11.00 -5.18
C ASN A 47 0.82 10.44 -5.42
N SER A 48 0.93 9.26 -6.02
CA SER A 48 2.22 8.62 -6.27
C SER A 48 2.78 9.03 -7.62
N ASP A 49 3.80 9.86 -7.60
CA ASP A 49 4.49 10.28 -8.83
C ASP A 49 5.42 9.21 -9.39
N SER A 50 5.78 8.25 -8.56
CA SER A 50 6.72 7.19 -8.95
C SER A 50 6.03 6.00 -9.63
N GLY A 51 4.71 5.99 -9.70
CA GLY A 51 3.98 4.91 -10.34
C GLY A 51 3.97 3.59 -9.58
N HIS A 52 4.25 3.64 -8.29
CA HIS A 52 4.18 2.44 -7.45
C HIS A 52 2.73 1.93 -7.37
N LYS A 53 2.59 0.62 -7.29
CA LYS A 53 1.28 0.00 -7.15
C LYS A 53 0.99 -0.32 -5.69
N TYR A 54 -0.28 -0.21 -5.33
CA TYR A 54 -0.74 -0.50 -3.97
C TYR A 54 -1.78 -1.61 -4.04
N GLU A 55 -1.72 -2.51 -3.09
CA GLU A 55 -2.64 -3.65 -3.02
C GLU A 55 -3.31 -3.67 -1.66
N VAL A 56 -4.63 -3.92 -1.65
CA VAL A 56 -5.39 -4.16 -0.42
C VAL A 56 -5.36 -5.65 -0.16
N LYS A 57 -5.00 -6.04 1.05
CA LYS A 57 -4.93 -7.43 1.43
C LYS A 57 -5.65 -7.67 2.75
N LYS A 58 -6.43 -8.74 2.81
CA LYS A 58 -7.09 -9.15 4.03
C LYS A 58 -6.15 -9.97 4.89
N ILE A 59 -6.14 -9.68 6.17
CA ILE A 59 -5.35 -10.43 7.15
C ILE A 59 -6.23 -11.07 8.21
#